data_6141c2d0f51299f9b11ee5d3c13aa447
#
_entry.id   6141c2d0f51299f9b11ee5d3c13aa447
#
_cell.length_a   1.000
_cell.length_b   1.000
_cell.length_c   1.000
_cell.angle_alpha   90.00
_cell.angle_beta   90.00
_cell.angle_gamma   90.00
#
_symmetry.space_group_name_H-M   'P 1'
#
loop_
_entity.id
_entity.type
_entity.pdbx_description
1 polymer ?
#
loop_
_entity_poly.entity_id
_entity_poly.type
_entity_poly.pdbx_seq_one_letter_code
_entity_poly.pdbx_strand_id
1 'polypeptide(L)'
;MSESKEPDNNLEDKEKNEGLTRRTFLAGAAITASAIAMGASTEAKATDKKVSGRPKSMLVKNALVLVTMDKDRREIKGGGIYIEDGVIKQVDSTDNLPKTAEVVLDMKGQLVLPGLVNTHQHLYQHLTRVAPACQDGNVWNWLKVLYPMWARMTPESERLAVQVALAELALSGCTTVFDHQYVFPNGCKVDDEIEVAKDMGIRFHASRGSMSLGQSKGGLPPDSCVENENDIMNDCQRVIDKYHDMKPGAMTRIVLAPCSPFSVTENLMRESAKLARKHNCGLHTHLAESMDEERYTLKTYNLKPVELMEKWDWLGDSVWFAHSVHVNDEEVQKYAKTRTGVAHCPSSNMRLASGIAPIKKMRDAGVKVGLGVDGSSSNDCSHLLAEARMAMLLARTLLSQNPEGPPEDKKSWMSARACLEMATLGGAAVLGRDDIGSLEPGKRADFFSVNANQVSFSGGSMVDPVASLIFCTPQNAAYTVIDGRVIVKNGNIETLDLPIAIEKLNKISRQVMNA
;
A
#
# COMPACT_ATOMS: atom_id res chain seq x y z
N MET A 1 -34.73 25.96 -57.18
CA MET A 1 -35.97 25.16 -57.44
C MET A 1 -35.81 23.93 -56.61
N SER A 2 -36.53 23.66 -55.55
CA SER A 2 -37.85 24.06 -55.05
C SER A 2 -37.84 24.07 -53.52
N GLU A 3 -38.49 25.08 -53.00
CA GLU A 3 -38.96 25.22 -51.62
C GLU A 3 -40.00 24.15 -51.25
N SER A 4 -40.05 23.80 -49.96
CA SER A 4 -41.32 23.61 -49.24
C SER A 4 -41.08 23.40 -47.74
N LYS A 5 -41.36 24.41 -46.92
CA LYS A 5 -42.49 24.57 -45.99
C LYS A 5 -42.44 23.70 -44.72
N GLU A 6 -42.18 24.38 -43.61
CA GLU A 6 -42.66 24.01 -42.24
C GLU A 6 -44.20 23.89 -42.21
N PRO A 7 -44.73 23.20 -41.21
CA PRO A 7 -45.89 23.74 -40.51
C PRO A 7 -45.69 23.88 -39.02
N ASP A 8 -46.08 25.05 -38.57
CA ASP A 8 -46.51 25.44 -37.23
C ASP A 8 -47.61 24.50 -36.70
N ASN A 9 -47.51 24.10 -35.43
CA ASN A 9 -48.69 23.82 -34.62
C ASN A 9 -48.43 24.05 -33.13
N ASN A 10 -48.97 25.15 -32.63
CA ASN A 10 -49.28 25.40 -31.25
C ASN A 10 -50.31 24.40 -30.74
N LEU A 11 -50.04 23.75 -29.63
CA LEU A 11 -51.05 23.24 -28.72
C LEU A 11 -50.57 23.48 -27.29
N GLU A 12 -51.21 24.46 -26.65
CA GLU A 12 -51.20 24.65 -25.20
C GLU A 12 -51.83 23.42 -24.55
N ASP A 13 -51.10 22.78 -23.62
CA ASP A 13 -51.76 22.00 -22.58
C ASP A 13 -51.12 22.33 -21.23
N LYS A 14 -52.00 22.79 -20.34
CA LYS A 14 -51.78 23.11 -18.97
C LYS A 14 -51.61 21.84 -18.16
N GLU A 15 -50.43 21.52 -17.70
CA GLU A 15 -50.27 20.61 -16.58
C GLU A 15 -49.73 21.35 -15.36
N LYS A 16 -50.45 21.18 -14.28
CA LYS A 16 -50.22 21.77 -12.96
C LYS A 16 -48.93 21.25 -12.35
N ASN A 17 -47.95 22.11 -12.22
CA ASN A 17 -46.78 21.92 -11.39
C ASN A 17 -47.21 22.08 -9.91
N GLU A 18 -47.43 20.97 -9.22
CA GLU A 18 -47.43 20.97 -7.75
C GLU A 18 -45.99 21.01 -7.25
N GLY A 19 -45.51 22.21 -7.03
CA GLY A 19 -44.21 22.46 -6.42
C GLY A 19 -44.16 21.97 -4.98
N LEU A 20 -43.33 20.96 -4.73
CA LEU A 20 -42.88 20.64 -3.39
C LEU A 20 -42.11 21.84 -2.84
N THR A 21 -42.75 22.54 -1.94
CA THR A 21 -42.23 23.76 -1.31
C THR A 21 -41.05 23.40 -0.37
N ARG A 22 -40.06 24.30 -0.30
CA ARG A 22 -38.89 24.27 0.61
C ARG A 22 -39.19 23.97 2.10
N ARG A 23 -40.46 23.90 2.50
CA ARG A 23 -40.88 23.57 3.87
C ARG A 23 -40.91 22.07 4.18
N THR A 24 -40.99 21.19 3.19
CA THR A 24 -41.02 19.74 3.42
C THR A 24 -39.63 19.13 3.54
N PHE A 25 -38.57 19.83 3.10
CA PHE A 25 -37.18 19.40 3.26
C PHE A 25 -36.57 19.75 4.63
N LEU A 26 -37.22 20.64 5.39
CA LEU A 26 -36.76 21.08 6.72
C LEU A 26 -37.41 20.33 7.89
N ALA A 27 -38.41 19.48 7.64
CA ALA A 27 -39.07 18.71 8.70
C ALA A 27 -38.41 17.34 8.98
N GLY A 28 -37.44 16.88 8.15
CA GLY A 28 -36.66 15.64 8.37
C GLY A 28 -35.34 15.85 9.09
N ALA A 29 -34.90 17.09 9.31
CA ALA A 29 -33.61 17.43 9.93
C ALA A 29 -33.72 17.98 11.38
N ALA A 30 -34.88 17.93 11.98
CA ALA A 30 -35.14 18.59 13.27
C ALA A 30 -35.24 17.65 14.49
N ILE A 31 -34.72 16.43 14.42
CA ILE A 31 -34.72 15.49 15.58
C ILE A 31 -33.31 15.19 16.12
N THR A 32 -32.24 15.82 15.59
CA THR A 32 -30.89 15.66 16.13
C THR A 32 -30.15 16.96 16.47
N ALA A 33 -30.86 18.09 16.57
CA ALA A 33 -30.25 19.41 16.85
C ALA A 33 -30.67 20.02 18.19
N SER A 34 -30.90 19.24 19.22
CA SER A 34 -31.28 19.76 20.57
C SER A 34 -30.37 19.25 21.69
N ALA A 35 -29.06 19.16 21.45
CA ALA A 35 -28.07 18.91 22.52
C ALA A 35 -26.71 19.57 22.27
N ILE A 36 -26.64 20.70 21.56
CA ILE A 36 -25.41 21.49 21.46
C ILE A 36 -25.69 22.93 21.78
N ALA A 37 -25.85 23.24 23.06
CA ALA A 37 -25.64 24.56 23.63
C ALA A 37 -25.48 24.42 25.15
N MET A 38 -24.25 24.36 25.57
CA MET A 38 -23.60 24.74 26.84
C MET A 38 -22.53 23.71 27.25
N GLY A 39 -21.32 24.12 27.19
CA GLY A 39 -20.27 23.36 27.86
C GLY A 39 -18.90 23.53 27.24
N ALA A 40 -18.13 24.44 27.81
CA ALA A 40 -16.69 24.46 27.93
C ALA A 40 -15.90 23.60 26.91
N SER A 41 -15.01 24.23 26.16
CA SER A 41 -13.93 23.61 25.42
C SER A 41 -13.03 22.80 26.36
N THR A 42 -13.43 21.58 26.66
CA THR A 42 -12.49 20.54 27.07
C THR A 42 -11.87 20.02 25.79
N GLU A 43 -10.59 20.28 25.58
CA GLU A 43 -9.78 19.52 24.64
C GLU A 43 -9.99 18.04 24.97
N ALA A 44 -10.80 17.37 24.14
CA ALA A 44 -10.93 15.92 24.21
C ALA A 44 -9.56 15.37 23.85
N LYS A 45 -8.76 14.99 24.86
CA LYS A 45 -7.60 14.15 24.64
C LYS A 45 -8.08 12.93 23.87
N ALA A 46 -7.57 12.75 22.65
CA ALA A 46 -7.79 11.53 21.91
C ALA A 46 -7.42 10.37 22.85
N THR A 47 -8.42 9.61 23.27
CA THR A 47 -8.17 8.37 24.01
C THR A 47 -7.62 7.41 22.99
N ASP A 48 -6.29 7.25 22.95
CA ASP A 48 -5.65 6.20 22.18
C ASP A 48 -6.27 4.88 22.61
N LYS A 49 -7.07 4.27 21.74
CA LYS A 49 -7.57 2.93 21.93
C LYS A 49 -6.36 2.01 21.85
N LYS A 50 -5.89 1.51 22.99
CA LYS A 50 -4.77 0.57 23.00
C LYS A 50 -5.18 -0.72 22.31
N VAL A 51 -4.28 -1.23 21.48
CA VAL A 51 -4.42 -2.58 20.88
C VAL A 51 -4.75 -3.57 21.99
N SER A 52 -5.81 -4.36 21.82
CA SER A 52 -6.15 -5.45 22.74
C SER A 52 -4.96 -6.43 22.81
N GLY A 53 -4.73 -7.01 23.99
CA GLY A 53 -3.70 -8.02 24.14
C GLY A 53 -3.91 -9.17 23.15
N ARG A 54 -2.84 -9.82 22.73
CA ARG A 54 -2.94 -11.05 21.91
C ARG A 54 -3.60 -12.16 22.74
N PRO A 55 -4.67 -12.81 22.25
CA PRO A 55 -5.25 -13.95 22.94
C PRO A 55 -4.27 -15.15 22.95
N LYS A 56 -4.36 -16.01 23.96
CA LYS A 56 -3.56 -17.24 24.03
C LYS A 56 -3.93 -18.20 22.92
N SER A 57 -5.21 -18.28 22.56
CA SER A 57 -5.67 -19.09 21.43
C SER A 57 -6.81 -18.42 20.68
N MET A 58 -6.85 -18.68 19.35
CA MET A 58 -7.92 -18.21 18.47
C MET A 58 -8.32 -19.33 17.52
N LEU A 59 -9.63 -19.48 17.30
CA LEU A 59 -10.21 -20.36 16.31
C LEU A 59 -10.96 -19.52 15.27
N VAL A 60 -10.50 -19.57 14.03
CA VAL A 60 -11.20 -19.09 12.83
C VAL A 60 -11.92 -20.28 12.22
N LYS A 61 -13.22 -20.18 11.95
CA LYS A 61 -14.01 -21.32 11.47
C LYS A 61 -15.02 -20.93 10.39
N ASN A 62 -15.50 -21.93 9.64
CA ASN A 62 -16.61 -21.82 8.68
C ASN A 62 -16.37 -20.83 7.53
N ALA A 63 -15.12 -20.56 7.13
CA ALA A 63 -14.87 -19.70 5.98
C ALA A 63 -15.59 -20.24 4.74
N LEU A 64 -16.23 -19.36 3.95
CA LEU A 64 -16.78 -19.75 2.65
C LEU A 64 -15.69 -20.43 1.80
N VAL A 65 -14.54 -19.80 1.73
CA VAL A 65 -13.28 -20.37 1.23
C VAL A 65 -12.14 -19.80 2.07
N LEU A 66 -11.30 -20.68 2.57
CA LEU A 66 -10.00 -20.35 3.15
C LEU A 66 -8.93 -20.55 2.06
N VAL A 67 -8.27 -19.47 1.66
CA VAL A 67 -7.18 -19.45 0.67
C VAL A 67 -5.87 -19.50 1.43
N THR A 68 -5.11 -20.58 1.33
CA THR A 68 -3.91 -20.75 2.16
C THR A 68 -2.68 -20.05 1.61
N MET A 69 -2.56 -19.91 0.29
CA MET A 69 -1.33 -19.50 -0.41
C MET A 69 -0.12 -20.38 -0.05
N ASP A 70 -0.33 -21.60 0.46
CA ASP A 70 0.73 -22.57 0.69
C ASP A 70 1.33 -23.09 -0.64
N LYS A 71 2.31 -23.99 -0.54
CA LYS A 71 2.97 -24.58 -1.73
C LYS A 71 1.98 -25.23 -2.70
N ASP A 72 0.89 -25.80 -2.17
CA ASP A 72 -0.13 -26.53 -2.93
C ASP A 72 -1.30 -25.62 -3.36
N ARG A 73 -1.28 -24.32 -2.97
CA ARG A 73 -2.32 -23.30 -3.29
C ARG A 73 -3.72 -23.77 -2.91
N ARG A 74 -3.87 -24.42 -1.75
CA ARG A 74 -5.15 -24.96 -1.30
C ARG A 74 -6.20 -23.86 -1.11
N GLU A 75 -7.40 -24.16 -1.56
CA GLU A 75 -8.62 -23.37 -1.35
C GLU A 75 -9.64 -24.26 -0.62
N ILE A 76 -9.76 -24.09 0.69
CA ILE A 76 -10.52 -25.01 1.57
C ILE A 76 -11.92 -24.44 1.83
N LYS A 77 -12.96 -25.05 1.25
CA LYS A 77 -14.36 -24.71 1.55
C LYS A 77 -14.72 -25.13 2.97
N GLY A 78 -15.39 -24.25 3.71
CA GLY A 78 -15.66 -24.49 5.14
C GLY A 78 -14.40 -24.59 6.00
N GLY A 79 -13.28 -24.04 5.51
CA GLY A 79 -11.99 -24.09 6.16
C GLY A 79 -11.88 -23.19 7.39
N GLY A 80 -10.83 -23.42 8.17
CA GLY A 80 -10.52 -22.63 9.34
C GLY A 80 -9.05 -22.72 9.75
N ILE A 81 -8.72 -21.98 10.81
CA ILE A 81 -7.36 -21.86 11.34
C ILE A 81 -7.42 -21.96 12.86
N TYR A 82 -6.55 -22.77 13.44
CA TYR A 82 -6.30 -22.77 14.88
C TYR A 82 -4.94 -22.12 15.18
N ILE A 83 -4.95 -21.17 16.11
CA ILE A 83 -3.83 -20.27 16.41
C ILE A 83 -3.55 -20.32 17.91
N GLU A 84 -2.27 -20.40 18.28
CA GLU A 84 -1.79 -20.21 19.65
C GLU A 84 -0.65 -19.20 19.69
N ASP A 85 -0.71 -18.26 20.62
CA ASP A 85 0.30 -17.20 20.81
C ASP A 85 0.70 -16.48 19.52
N GLY A 86 -0.30 -16.24 18.64
CA GLY A 86 -0.10 -15.58 17.36
C GLY A 86 0.60 -16.44 16.28
N VAL A 87 0.77 -17.73 16.52
CA VAL A 87 1.33 -18.70 15.57
C VAL A 87 0.24 -19.66 15.10
N ILE A 88 0.14 -19.85 13.80
CA ILE A 88 -0.77 -20.84 13.20
C ILE A 88 -0.31 -22.24 13.60
N LYS A 89 -1.20 -23.03 14.20
CA LYS A 89 -0.94 -24.43 14.59
C LYS A 89 -1.55 -25.42 13.64
N GLN A 90 -2.75 -25.10 13.12
CA GLN A 90 -3.46 -26.01 12.22
C GLN A 90 -4.28 -25.22 11.20
N VAL A 91 -4.33 -25.73 9.96
CA VAL A 91 -5.13 -25.18 8.85
C VAL A 91 -5.81 -26.35 8.16
N ASP A 92 -7.14 -26.42 8.28
CA ASP A 92 -7.93 -27.57 7.79
C ASP A 92 -9.41 -27.18 7.58
N SER A 93 -10.24 -28.14 7.21
CA SER A 93 -11.70 -27.98 7.35
C SER A 93 -12.07 -27.76 8.82
N THR A 94 -13.09 -26.97 9.07
CA THR A 94 -13.52 -26.61 10.43
C THR A 94 -13.78 -27.85 11.33
N ASP A 95 -14.26 -28.94 10.74
CA ASP A 95 -14.59 -30.16 11.51
C ASP A 95 -13.36 -30.84 12.12
N ASN A 96 -12.19 -30.66 11.51
CA ASN A 96 -10.92 -31.22 11.94
C ASN A 96 -10.17 -30.35 12.96
N LEU A 97 -10.64 -29.12 13.21
CA LEU A 97 -10.00 -28.18 14.14
C LEU A 97 -10.46 -28.40 15.60
N PRO A 98 -9.69 -27.90 16.59
CA PRO A 98 -10.14 -27.80 17.97
C PRO A 98 -11.50 -27.12 18.08
N LYS A 99 -12.34 -27.56 19.01
CA LYS A 99 -13.72 -27.05 19.14
C LYS A 99 -13.83 -25.78 19.98
N THR A 100 -12.79 -25.44 20.75
CA THR A 100 -12.75 -24.27 21.65
C THR A 100 -11.45 -23.52 21.53
N ALA A 101 -11.52 -22.22 21.76
CA ALA A 101 -10.38 -21.30 21.90
C ALA A 101 -10.83 -20.09 22.75
N GLU A 102 -9.87 -19.30 23.24
CA GLU A 102 -10.17 -18.05 23.96
C GLU A 102 -10.98 -17.07 23.11
N VAL A 103 -10.63 -16.97 21.82
CA VAL A 103 -11.37 -16.16 20.82
C VAL A 103 -11.84 -17.07 19.70
N VAL A 104 -13.12 -16.97 19.34
CA VAL A 104 -13.70 -17.69 18.20
C VAL A 104 -14.26 -16.68 17.20
N LEU A 105 -13.77 -16.75 15.96
CA LEU A 105 -14.25 -15.97 14.83
C LEU A 105 -14.98 -16.87 13.85
N ASP A 106 -16.29 -16.68 13.70
CA ASP A 106 -17.11 -17.41 12.73
C ASP A 106 -17.13 -16.64 11.42
N MET A 107 -16.49 -17.18 10.38
CA MET A 107 -16.30 -16.58 9.07
C MET A 107 -17.32 -17.05 8.03
N LYS A 108 -18.51 -17.45 8.46
CA LYS A 108 -19.58 -17.87 7.56
C LYS A 108 -19.89 -16.78 6.52
N GLY A 109 -19.83 -17.15 5.24
CA GLY A 109 -20.03 -16.22 4.11
C GLY A 109 -18.84 -15.31 3.80
N GLN A 110 -17.68 -15.52 4.44
CA GLN A 110 -16.47 -14.73 4.21
C GLN A 110 -15.38 -15.55 3.51
N LEU A 111 -14.61 -14.87 2.68
CA LEU A 111 -13.34 -15.35 2.16
C LEU A 111 -12.26 -15.01 3.20
N VAL A 112 -11.41 -15.95 3.53
CA VAL A 112 -10.27 -15.74 4.45
C VAL A 112 -8.98 -15.99 3.69
N LEU A 113 -8.04 -15.04 3.76
CA LEU A 113 -6.77 -15.05 3.04
C LEU A 113 -5.62 -14.65 3.96
N PRO A 114 -4.35 -14.99 3.60
CA PRO A 114 -3.18 -14.40 4.25
C PRO A 114 -3.24 -12.89 4.17
N GLY A 115 -2.78 -12.22 5.21
CA GLY A 115 -2.66 -10.77 5.21
C GLY A 115 -1.87 -10.25 4.03
N LEU A 116 -2.36 -9.15 3.44
CA LEU A 116 -1.70 -8.49 2.33
C LEU A 116 -0.41 -7.81 2.80
N VAL A 117 0.59 -7.79 1.92
CA VAL A 117 1.92 -7.25 2.18
C VAL A 117 2.21 -6.12 1.22
N ASN A 118 2.22 -4.89 1.73
CA ASN A 118 2.53 -3.68 0.97
C ASN A 118 4.04 -3.44 0.95
N THR A 119 4.66 -3.43 -0.23
CA THR A 119 6.12 -3.38 -0.40
C THR A 119 6.65 -1.99 -0.78
N HIS A 120 5.78 -1.01 -0.94
CA HIS A 120 6.13 0.39 -1.20
C HIS A 120 5.00 1.35 -0.87
N GLN A 121 5.30 2.36 -0.07
CA GLN A 121 4.38 3.41 0.40
C GLN A 121 5.17 4.65 0.81
N HIS A 122 4.47 5.80 0.90
CA HIS A 122 4.90 7.05 1.54
C HIS A 122 3.76 7.54 2.44
N LEU A 123 3.73 7.10 3.70
CA LEU A 123 2.59 7.34 4.60
C LEU A 123 2.32 8.83 4.82
N TYR A 124 3.37 9.65 4.93
CA TYR A 124 3.23 11.10 5.13
C TYR A 124 2.52 11.81 3.96
N GLN A 125 2.48 11.21 2.77
CA GLN A 125 1.81 11.81 1.60
C GLN A 125 0.28 11.89 1.74
N HIS A 126 -0.32 11.27 2.78
CA HIS A 126 -1.73 11.52 3.12
C HIS A 126 -2.04 12.99 3.42
N LEU A 127 -1.02 13.78 3.79
CA LEU A 127 -1.15 15.24 3.94
C LEU A 127 -1.45 15.98 2.64
N THR A 128 -1.07 15.41 1.49
CA THR A 128 -1.14 16.07 0.18
C THR A 128 -1.93 15.26 -0.86
N ARG A 129 -2.82 14.38 -0.40
CA ARG A 129 -3.71 13.61 -1.27
C ARG A 129 -4.53 14.56 -2.16
N VAL A 130 -4.61 14.26 -3.47
CA VAL A 130 -5.36 15.05 -4.47
C VAL A 130 -5.00 16.55 -4.46
N ALA A 131 -3.75 16.90 -4.15
CA ALA A 131 -3.31 18.29 -4.16
C ALA A 131 -3.55 18.94 -5.55
N PRO A 132 -4.33 20.04 -5.65
CA PRO A 132 -4.78 20.56 -6.95
C PRO A 132 -3.66 20.90 -7.92
N ALA A 133 -2.55 21.44 -7.41
CA ALA A 133 -1.42 21.88 -8.23
C ALA A 133 -0.60 20.74 -8.87
N CYS A 134 -0.85 19.48 -8.52
CA CYS A 134 -0.12 18.32 -9.03
C CYS A 134 -1.01 17.19 -9.55
N GLN A 135 -2.29 17.47 -9.85
CA GLN A 135 -3.20 16.49 -10.42
C GLN A 135 -2.79 16.06 -11.84
N ASP A 136 -2.29 17.01 -12.61
CA ASP A 136 -1.90 16.82 -14.01
C ASP A 136 -0.39 17.07 -14.18
N GLY A 137 0.42 16.03 -14.11
CA GLY A 137 1.86 16.16 -14.24
C GLY A 137 2.61 14.82 -14.20
N ASN A 138 3.80 14.81 -14.81
CA ASN A 138 4.73 13.71 -14.69
C ASN A 138 5.48 13.76 -13.35
N VAL A 139 6.25 12.71 -13.04
CA VAL A 139 7.01 12.56 -11.78
C VAL A 139 7.80 13.84 -11.42
N TRP A 140 8.54 14.42 -12.37
CA TRP A 140 9.42 15.57 -12.10
C TRP A 140 8.65 16.85 -11.77
N ASN A 141 7.56 17.12 -12.48
CA ASN A 141 6.71 18.27 -12.19
C ASN A 141 5.95 18.10 -10.89
N TRP A 142 5.47 16.88 -10.63
CA TRP A 142 4.79 16.48 -9.40
C TRP A 142 5.70 16.67 -8.17
N LEU A 143 6.96 16.21 -8.22
CA LEU A 143 7.95 16.38 -7.15
C LEU A 143 8.25 17.86 -6.86
N LYS A 144 8.43 18.69 -7.90
CA LYS A 144 8.70 20.13 -7.74
C LYS A 144 7.59 20.86 -6.99
N VAL A 145 6.34 20.44 -7.17
CA VAL A 145 5.18 21.01 -6.46
C VAL A 145 5.12 20.53 -5.03
N LEU A 146 5.41 19.25 -4.77
CA LEU A 146 5.17 18.64 -3.47
C LEU A 146 6.32 18.80 -2.48
N TYR A 147 7.57 18.85 -2.91
CA TYR A 147 8.70 19.06 -1.98
C TYR A 147 8.53 20.29 -1.08
N PRO A 148 8.12 21.49 -1.58
CA PRO A 148 7.86 22.63 -0.71
C PRO A 148 6.70 22.42 0.26
N MET A 149 5.71 21.59 -0.08
CA MET A 149 4.61 21.24 0.83
C MET A 149 5.09 20.31 1.94
N TRP A 150 5.83 19.25 1.57
CA TRP A 150 6.38 18.29 2.52
C TRP A 150 7.43 18.91 3.47
N ALA A 151 8.16 19.94 3.01
CA ALA A 151 9.08 20.70 3.86
C ALA A 151 8.39 21.41 5.05
N ARG A 152 7.05 21.52 5.05
CA ARG A 152 6.25 22.10 6.15
C ARG A 152 5.76 21.07 7.16
N MET A 153 5.98 19.79 6.90
CA MET A 153 5.59 18.70 7.78
C MET A 153 6.20 18.87 9.17
N THR A 154 5.46 18.49 10.19
CA THR A 154 5.88 18.48 11.60
C THR A 154 5.67 17.07 12.16
N PRO A 155 6.29 16.69 13.29
CA PRO A 155 6.04 15.39 13.92
C PRO A 155 4.56 15.11 14.20
N GLU A 156 3.77 16.13 14.56
CA GLU A 156 2.32 15.98 14.76
C GLU A 156 1.59 15.64 13.46
N SER A 157 1.89 16.38 12.38
CA SER A 157 1.25 16.16 11.07
C SER A 157 1.66 14.81 10.48
N GLU A 158 2.91 14.39 10.65
CA GLU A 158 3.42 13.09 10.24
C GLU A 158 2.69 11.96 10.97
N ARG A 159 2.65 11.99 12.30
CA ARG A 159 1.93 10.97 13.10
C ARG A 159 0.48 10.83 12.70
N LEU A 160 -0.23 11.93 12.43
CA LEU A 160 -1.63 11.89 11.96
C LEU A 160 -1.77 11.29 10.56
N ALA A 161 -0.87 11.64 9.64
CA ALA A 161 -0.85 11.06 8.30
C ALA A 161 -0.62 9.55 8.36
N VAL A 162 0.36 9.11 9.16
CA VAL A 162 0.68 7.69 9.37
C VAL A 162 -0.49 6.93 9.99
N GLN A 163 -1.18 7.50 11.00
CA GLN A 163 -2.36 6.87 11.62
C GLN A 163 -3.46 6.59 10.59
N VAL A 164 -3.81 7.58 9.77
CA VAL A 164 -4.89 7.43 8.79
C VAL A 164 -4.47 6.52 7.64
N ALA A 165 -3.22 6.62 7.19
CA ALA A 165 -2.68 5.77 6.13
C ALA A 165 -2.63 4.29 6.53
N LEU A 166 -2.14 3.99 7.72
CA LEU A 166 -2.12 2.62 8.26
C LEU A 166 -3.52 2.08 8.51
N ALA A 167 -4.48 2.94 8.91
CA ALA A 167 -5.87 2.54 9.05
C ALA A 167 -6.49 2.16 7.69
N GLU A 168 -6.26 2.94 6.64
CA GLU A 168 -6.74 2.64 5.29
C GLU A 168 -6.15 1.32 4.77
N LEU A 169 -4.85 1.11 4.95
CA LEU A 169 -4.19 -0.15 4.59
C LEU A 169 -4.76 -1.34 5.38
N ALA A 170 -4.94 -1.21 6.71
CA ALA A 170 -5.53 -2.28 7.51
C ALA A 170 -6.97 -2.60 7.08
N LEU A 171 -7.77 -1.59 6.75
CA LEU A 171 -9.11 -1.76 6.18
C LEU A 171 -9.09 -2.42 4.80
N SER A 172 -8.01 -2.32 4.04
CA SER A 172 -7.85 -3.06 2.79
C SER A 172 -7.45 -4.53 2.97
N GLY A 173 -7.15 -4.97 4.20
CA GLY A 173 -6.65 -6.31 4.53
C GLY A 173 -5.12 -6.40 4.59
N CYS A 174 -4.42 -5.26 4.51
CA CYS A 174 -2.97 -5.23 4.63
C CYS A 174 -2.54 -5.43 6.09
N THR A 175 -1.60 -6.36 6.32
CA THR A 175 -1.10 -6.70 7.65
C THR A 175 0.37 -6.33 7.84
N THR A 176 1.11 -6.22 6.74
CA THR A 176 2.52 -5.83 6.74
C THR A 176 2.74 -4.68 5.78
N VAL A 177 3.33 -3.61 6.27
CA VAL A 177 3.56 -2.37 5.52
C VAL A 177 5.03 -2.04 5.52
N PHE A 178 5.62 -1.82 4.35
CA PHE A 178 6.87 -1.09 4.19
C PHE A 178 6.54 0.36 3.85
N ASP A 179 7.16 1.30 4.57
CA ASP A 179 7.12 2.73 4.27
C ASP A 179 8.46 3.25 3.80
N HIS A 180 8.44 4.13 2.81
CA HIS A 180 9.61 4.83 2.30
C HIS A 180 9.55 6.31 2.67
N GLN A 181 9.86 6.64 3.93
CA GLN A 181 10.04 8.02 4.36
C GLN A 181 11.44 8.49 4.01
N TYR A 182 11.57 9.62 3.29
CA TYR A 182 12.85 10.19 2.85
C TYR A 182 12.95 11.71 3.02
N VAL A 183 11.94 12.35 3.64
CA VAL A 183 11.92 13.78 3.99
C VAL A 183 11.70 13.93 5.48
N PHE A 184 12.63 14.56 6.19
CA PHE A 184 12.62 14.70 7.66
C PHE A 184 12.71 16.17 8.09
N PRO A 185 11.75 17.04 7.77
CA PRO A 185 11.79 18.46 8.13
C PRO A 185 11.36 18.66 9.59
N ASN A 186 11.72 19.81 10.15
CA ASN A 186 11.17 20.35 11.40
C ASN A 186 11.19 19.38 12.60
N GLY A 187 12.17 18.48 12.64
CA GLY A 187 12.34 17.52 13.74
C GLY A 187 11.56 16.21 13.57
N CYS A 188 10.91 15.96 12.43
CA CYS A 188 10.34 14.66 12.06
C CYS A 188 11.42 13.58 12.11
N LYS A 189 11.05 12.38 12.54
CA LYS A 189 11.93 11.21 12.63
C LYS A 189 11.18 9.94 12.30
N VAL A 190 11.85 8.97 11.74
CA VAL A 190 11.27 7.64 11.51
C VAL A 190 10.73 6.98 12.79
N ASP A 191 11.21 7.42 13.96
CA ASP A 191 10.66 7.03 15.26
C ASP A 191 9.15 7.32 15.37
N ASP A 192 8.68 8.44 14.82
CA ASP A 192 7.26 8.84 14.85
C ASP A 192 6.36 7.82 14.15
N GLU A 193 6.77 7.33 12.98
CA GLU A 193 6.05 6.28 12.25
C GLU A 193 6.09 4.94 12.97
N ILE A 194 7.26 4.54 13.49
CA ILE A 194 7.45 3.27 14.21
C ILE A 194 6.56 3.22 15.44
N GLU A 195 6.48 4.31 16.21
CA GLU A 195 5.63 4.38 17.39
C GLU A 195 4.16 4.28 17.04
N VAL A 196 3.69 4.98 16.00
CA VAL A 196 2.31 4.90 15.53
C VAL A 196 1.98 3.48 15.06
N ALA A 197 2.83 2.85 14.24
CA ALA A 197 2.62 1.50 13.77
C ALA A 197 2.55 0.48 14.94
N LYS A 198 3.39 0.66 15.95
CA LYS A 198 3.39 -0.15 17.18
C LYS A 198 2.08 0.03 17.97
N ASP A 199 1.63 1.27 18.16
CA ASP A 199 0.40 1.58 18.90
C ASP A 199 -0.84 1.03 18.17
N MET A 200 -0.83 1.04 16.84
CA MET A 200 -1.89 0.46 16.01
C MET A 200 -1.79 -1.07 15.84
N GLY A 201 -0.67 -1.68 16.23
CA GLY A 201 -0.45 -3.12 16.13
C GLY A 201 -0.18 -3.62 14.70
N ILE A 202 0.32 -2.77 13.82
CA ILE A 202 0.66 -3.08 12.42
C ILE A 202 2.09 -3.63 12.35
N ARG A 203 2.32 -4.67 11.54
CA ARG A 203 3.68 -5.14 11.23
C ARG A 203 4.33 -4.18 10.25
N PHE A 204 5.47 -3.59 10.64
CA PHE A 204 6.01 -2.43 9.98
C PHE A 204 7.49 -2.58 9.61
N HIS A 205 7.81 -2.38 8.34
CA HIS A 205 9.15 -2.23 7.83
C HIS A 205 9.41 -0.73 7.63
N ALA A 206 10.04 -0.09 8.59
CA ALA A 206 10.32 1.33 8.56
C ALA A 206 11.58 1.62 7.76
N SER A 207 11.57 2.60 6.87
CA SER A 207 12.78 3.02 6.21
C SER A 207 13.41 4.24 6.87
N ARG A 208 14.72 4.20 7.10
CA ARG A 208 15.49 5.42 7.19
C ARG A 208 15.90 5.79 5.76
N GLY A 209 14.95 6.45 5.07
CA GLY A 209 15.18 7.02 3.75
C GLY A 209 16.03 8.28 3.84
N SER A 210 16.43 8.84 2.70
CA SER A 210 17.28 10.03 2.70
C SER A 210 17.38 10.68 1.34
N MET A 211 17.69 11.97 1.35
CA MET A 211 18.14 12.74 0.20
C MET A 211 19.35 13.57 0.61
N SER A 212 20.44 13.56 -0.18
CA SER A 212 21.69 14.29 0.10
C SER A 212 22.14 15.19 -1.04
N LEU A 213 21.51 15.06 -2.22
CA LEU A 213 21.88 15.78 -3.42
C LEU A 213 20.78 16.81 -3.78
N GLY A 214 20.94 18.05 -3.31
CA GLY A 214 20.04 19.16 -3.58
C GLY A 214 20.29 19.85 -4.93
N GLN A 215 19.41 20.77 -5.29
CA GLN A 215 19.46 21.54 -6.56
C GLN A 215 20.80 22.26 -6.76
N SER A 216 21.38 22.85 -5.73
CA SER A 216 22.70 23.52 -5.79
C SER A 216 23.85 22.59 -6.18
N LYS A 217 23.66 21.27 -6.03
CA LYS A 217 24.64 20.23 -6.36
C LYS A 217 24.22 19.35 -7.55
N GLY A 218 23.20 19.78 -8.30
CA GLY A 218 22.73 19.09 -9.51
C GLY A 218 21.67 18.00 -9.27
N GLY A 219 21.13 17.87 -8.07
CA GLY A 219 19.99 17.02 -7.74
C GLY A 219 18.64 17.67 -8.08
N LEU A 220 17.55 16.94 -7.91
CA LEU A 220 16.20 17.44 -8.13
C LEU A 220 15.60 18.12 -6.88
N PRO A 221 15.77 17.59 -5.64
CA PRO A 221 15.13 18.16 -4.47
C PRO A 221 15.67 19.54 -4.12
N PRO A 222 14.85 20.45 -3.56
CA PRO A 222 15.34 21.69 -2.96
C PRO A 222 16.37 21.41 -1.88
N ASP A 223 17.35 22.30 -1.71
CA ASP A 223 18.40 22.14 -0.70
C ASP A 223 17.83 22.09 0.74
N SER A 224 16.64 22.66 0.97
CA SER A 224 15.94 22.58 2.26
C SER A 224 15.36 21.19 2.58
N CYS A 225 15.31 20.29 1.60
CA CYS A 225 14.79 18.91 1.78
C CYS A 225 15.89 17.85 1.85
N VAL A 226 17.16 18.25 1.80
CA VAL A 226 18.30 17.32 1.85
C VAL A 226 19.06 17.43 3.17
N GLU A 227 19.69 16.34 3.56
CA GLU A 227 20.44 16.22 4.80
C GLU A 227 21.94 16.01 4.54
N ASN A 228 22.76 16.22 5.59
CA ASN A 228 24.17 15.88 5.54
C ASN A 228 24.36 14.35 5.60
N GLU A 229 25.24 13.78 4.77
CA GLU A 229 25.45 12.34 4.69
C GLU A 229 25.93 11.71 5.99
N ASN A 230 26.80 12.39 6.75
CA ASN A 230 27.25 11.87 8.04
C ASN A 230 26.09 11.78 9.05
N ASP A 231 25.21 12.79 9.06
CA ASP A 231 24.03 12.79 9.94
C ASP A 231 23.05 11.69 9.52
N ILE A 232 22.83 11.49 8.21
CA ILE A 232 22.04 10.40 7.67
C ILE A 232 22.59 9.05 8.13
N MET A 233 23.89 8.80 7.95
CA MET A 233 24.50 7.52 8.30
C MET A 233 24.52 7.26 9.81
N ASN A 234 24.74 8.28 10.62
CA ASN A 234 24.64 8.20 12.09
C ASN A 234 23.22 7.85 12.53
N ASP A 235 22.21 8.47 11.91
CA ASP A 235 20.83 8.18 12.22
C ASP A 235 20.39 6.79 11.71
N CYS A 236 20.88 6.35 10.56
CA CYS A 236 20.70 4.96 10.08
C CYS A 236 21.22 3.95 11.13
N GLN A 237 22.43 4.14 11.64
CA GLN A 237 22.98 3.27 12.68
C GLN A 237 22.12 3.32 13.96
N ARG A 238 21.71 4.51 14.39
CA ARG A 238 20.86 4.70 15.59
C ARG A 238 19.54 3.94 15.51
N VAL A 239 18.82 4.05 14.39
CA VAL A 239 17.51 3.39 14.24
C VAL A 239 17.65 1.88 14.09
N ILE A 240 18.72 1.40 13.45
CA ILE A 240 19.03 -0.02 13.39
C ILE A 240 19.24 -0.55 14.82
N ASP A 241 20.11 0.06 15.60
CA ASP A 241 20.42 -0.39 16.97
C ASP A 241 19.20 -0.37 17.89
N LYS A 242 18.28 0.58 17.65
CA LYS A 242 17.09 0.77 18.51
C LYS A 242 15.91 -0.14 18.14
N TYR A 243 15.69 -0.41 16.85
CA TYR A 243 14.42 -0.97 16.38
C TYR A 243 14.55 -2.21 15.51
N HIS A 244 15.73 -2.49 14.91
CA HIS A 244 15.83 -3.59 13.94
C HIS A 244 15.76 -4.96 14.63
N ASP A 245 14.77 -5.77 14.28
CA ASP A 245 14.60 -7.12 14.81
C ASP A 245 14.37 -8.13 13.67
N MET A 246 15.28 -9.10 13.55
CA MET A 246 15.24 -10.17 12.54
C MET A 246 14.61 -11.46 13.03
N LYS A 247 14.16 -11.52 14.29
CA LYS A 247 13.53 -12.71 14.85
C LYS A 247 12.24 -13.05 14.11
N PRO A 248 11.85 -14.33 14.01
CA PRO A 248 10.54 -14.71 13.52
C PRO A 248 9.42 -14.00 14.30
N GLY A 249 8.45 -13.46 13.59
CA GLY A 249 7.36 -12.68 14.20
C GLY A 249 7.68 -11.23 14.52
N ALA A 250 8.91 -10.75 14.27
CA ALA A 250 9.28 -9.36 14.50
C ALA A 250 8.25 -8.40 13.90
N MET A 251 7.79 -7.45 14.72
CA MET A 251 6.81 -6.44 14.32
C MET A 251 7.45 -5.25 13.64
N THR A 252 8.74 -5.00 13.88
CA THR A 252 9.48 -3.88 13.27
C THR A 252 10.78 -4.37 12.67
N ARG A 253 11.04 -4.00 11.41
CA ARG A 253 12.34 -4.13 10.74
C ARG A 253 12.75 -2.81 10.15
N ILE A 254 14.06 -2.51 10.13
CA ILE A 254 14.59 -1.30 9.51
C ILE A 254 15.11 -1.61 8.12
N VAL A 255 14.89 -0.69 7.21
CA VAL A 255 15.36 -0.70 5.82
C VAL A 255 16.13 0.58 5.57
N LEU A 256 17.24 0.53 4.86
CA LEU A 256 17.94 1.73 4.40
C LEU A 256 17.48 2.07 2.98
N ALA A 257 16.95 3.27 2.79
CA ALA A 257 16.25 3.61 1.57
C ALA A 257 16.56 5.03 1.06
N PRO A 258 17.78 5.30 0.57
CA PRO A 258 18.06 6.50 -0.20
C PRO A 258 17.03 6.66 -1.33
N CYS A 259 16.51 7.89 -1.53
CA CYS A 259 15.26 8.10 -2.27
C CYS A 259 15.33 7.66 -3.76
N SER A 260 16.35 8.13 -4.49
CA SER A 260 16.46 7.85 -5.94
C SER A 260 17.83 8.27 -6.48
N PRO A 261 18.29 7.77 -7.63
CA PRO A 261 19.59 8.13 -8.21
C PRO A 261 19.81 9.62 -8.48
N PHE A 262 18.74 10.39 -8.59
CA PHE A 262 18.80 11.85 -8.84
C PHE A 262 18.64 12.72 -7.59
N SER A 263 18.58 12.11 -6.42
CA SER A 263 18.39 12.80 -5.11
C SER A 263 19.47 12.46 -4.09
N VAL A 264 20.39 11.56 -4.43
CA VAL A 264 21.46 11.07 -3.54
C VAL A 264 22.80 11.01 -4.27
N THR A 265 23.90 10.95 -3.51
CA THR A 265 25.23 10.73 -4.07
C THR A 265 25.58 9.25 -4.18
N GLU A 266 26.57 8.91 -5.05
CA GLU A 266 27.15 7.57 -5.10
C GLU A 266 27.70 7.12 -3.73
N ASN A 267 28.33 8.05 -3.00
CA ASN A 267 28.88 7.74 -1.68
C ASN A 267 27.81 7.28 -0.69
N LEU A 268 26.68 8.01 -0.61
CA LEU A 268 25.58 7.63 0.28
C LEU A 268 24.98 6.29 -0.09
N MET A 269 24.82 6.00 -1.39
CA MET A 269 24.32 4.69 -1.86
C MET A 269 25.26 3.56 -1.42
N ARG A 270 26.57 3.69 -1.64
CA ARG A 270 27.54 2.66 -1.28
C ARG A 270 27.65 2.45 0.23
N GLU A 271 27.69 3.53 1.02
CA GLU A 271 27.79 3.42 2.48
C GLU A 271 26.49 2.83 3.07
N SER A 272 25.31 3.20 2.53
CA SER A 272 24.04 2.56 2.90
C SER A 272 24.04 1.06 2.61
N ALA A 273 24.54 0.64 1.44
CA ALA A 273 24.63 -0.77 1.08
C ALA A 273 25.56 -1.56 2.03
N LYS A 274 26.72 -1.00 2.37
CA LYS A 274 27.65 -1.61 3.35
C LYS A 274 27.02 -1.75 4.73
N LEU A 275 26.37 -0.68 5.21
CA LEU A 275 25.73 -0.68 6.53
C LEU A 275 24.58 -1.68 6.60
N ALA A 276 23.70 -1.70 5.57
CA ALA A 276 22.58 -2.62 5.50
C ALA A 276 23.04 -4.08 5.53
N ARG A 277 24.06 -4.44 4.74
CA ARG A 277 24.61 -5.81 4.72
C ARG A 277 25.22 -6.20 6.06
N LYS A 278 25.93 -5.28 6.73
CA LYS A 278 26.50 -5.52 8.06
C LYS A 278 25.44 -5.91 9.09
N HIS A 279 24.24 -5.33 8.99
CA HIS A 279 23.15 -5.52 9.95
C HIS A 279 21.98 -6.39 9.44
N ASN A 280 22.11 -6.99 8.25
CA ASN A 280 21.05 -7.76 7.58
C ASN A 280 19.76 -6.94 7.36
N CYS A 281 19.88 -5.63 7.15
CA CYS A 281 18.77 -4.76 6.77
C CYS A 281 18.45 -4.89 5.29
N GLY A 282 17.20 -4.62 4.91
CA GLY A 282 16.80 -4.44 3.53
C GLY A 282 17.35 -3.14 2.92
N LEU A 283 17.43 -3.11 1.59
CA LEU A 283 17.79 -1.94 0.78
C LEU A 283 16.68 -1.64 -0.22
N HIS A 284 16.26 -0.38 -0.29
CA HIS A 284 15.19 0.05 -1.18
C HIS A 284 15.47 1.43 -1.80
N THR A 285 15.04 1.63 -3.04
CA THR A 285 15.05 2.93 -3.72
C THR A 285 14.04 2.93 -4.88
N HIS A 286 13.63 4.11 -5.36
CA HIS A 286 12.94 4.23 -6.65
C HIS A 286 13.93 3.99 -7.77
N LEU A 287 13.52 3.23 -8.78
CA LEU A 287 14.40 2.91 -9.90
C LEU A 287 13.65 2.67 -11.21
N ALA A 288 14.17 3.22 -12.29
CA ALA A 288 13.66 3.04 -13.65
C ALA A 288 12.16 3.35 -13.76
N GLU A 289 11.72 4.37 -13.03
CA GLU A 289 10.32 4.78 -13.00
C GLU A 289 9.95 5.59 -14.26
N SER A 290 10.80 6.51 -14.67
CA SER A 290 10.50 7.44 -15.76
C SER A 290 11.67 7.60 -16.74
N MET A 291 11.35 7.99 -17.98
CA MET A 291 12.38 8.31 -18.98
C MET A 291 13.22 9.54 -18.59
N ASP A 292 12.71 10.40 -17.71
CA ASP A 292 13.50 11.53 -17.20
C ASP A 292 14.63 11.05 -16.28
N GLU A 293 14.40 10.01 -15.48
CA GLU A 293 15.43 9.35 -14.68
C GLU A 293 16.50 8.72 -15.58
N GLU A 294 16.10 7.96 -16.62
CA GLU A 294 17.07 7.36 -17.56
C GLU A 294 17.92 8.44 -18.23
N ARG A 295 17.31 9.55 -18.69
CA ARG A 295 18.07 10.67 -19.26
C ARG A 295 19.05 11.28 -18.26
N TYR A 296 18.64 11.41 -17.00
CA TYR A 296 19.50 11.93 -15.94
C TYR A 296 20.70 11.01 -15.70
N THR A 297 20.49 9.70 -15.54
CA THR A 297 21.57 8.75 -15.25
C THR A 297 22.52 8.58 -16.44
N LEU A 298 22.01 8.56 -17.68
CA LEU A 298 22.84 8.55 -18.89
C LEU A 298 23.68 9.83 -18.99
N LYS A 299 23.10 11.01 -18.74
CA LYS A 299 23.82 12.29 -18.80
C LYS A 299 24.90 12.40 -17.72
N THR A 300 24.61 11.94 -16.50
CA THR A 300 25.46 12.15 -15.32
C THR A 300 26.52 11.08 -15.17
N TYR A 301 26.15 9.82 -15.43
CA TYR A 301 26.99 8.64 -15.15
C TYR A 301 27.32 7.82 -16.38
N ASN A 302 26.73 8.14 -17.55
CA ASN A 302 26.81 7.35 -18.79
C ASN A 302 26.36 5.90 -18.61
N LEU A 303 25.37 5.65 -17.74
CA LEU A 303 24.82 4.33 -17.43
C LEU A 303 23.30 4.42 -17.34
N LYS A 304 22.61 3.35 -17.71
CA LYS A 304 21.19 3.18 -17.42
C LYS A 304 20.94 2.97 -15.92
N PRO A 305 19.71 3.19 -15.42
CA PRO A 305 19.43 3.07 -13.99
C PRO A 305 19.85 1.72 -13.36
N VAL A 306 19.54 0.59 -13.99
CA VAL A 306 19.89 -0.75 -13.46
C VAL A 306 21.39 -1.01 -13.53
N GLU A 307 22.08 -0.57 -14.59
CA GLU A 307 23.53 -0.65 -14.71
C GLU A 307 24.23 0.17 -13.63
N LEU A 308 23.66 1.33 -13.30
CA LEU A 308 24.16 2.19 -12.23
C LEU A 308 24.02 1.50 -10.86
N MET A 309 22.89 0.84 -10.60
CA MET A 309 22.70 0.07 -9.37
C MET A 309 23.68 -1.11 -9.26
N GLU A 310 23.94 -1.82 -10.36
CA GLU A 310 24.96 -2.87 -10.40
C GLU A 310 26.35 -2.31 -10.05
N LYS A 311 26.72 -1.17 -10.65
CA LYS A 311 27.99 -0.48 -10.36
C LYS A 311 28.10 -0.02 -8.91
N TRP A 312 27.00 0.41 -8.30
CA TRP A 312 26.98 0.88 -6.91
C TRP A 312 26.80 -0.24 -5.88
N ASP A 313 26.77 -1.50 -6.33
CA ASP A 313 26.60 -2.68 -5.48
C ASP A 313 25.20 -2.76 -4.83
N TRP A 314 24.18 -2.37 -5.60
CA TRP A 314 22.77 -2.32 -5.18
C TRP A 314 21.89 -3.39 -5.84
N LEU A 315 22.47 -4.57 -6.13
CA LEU A 315 21.71 -5.76 -6.53
C LEU A 315 21.89 -6.86 -5.49
N GLY A 316 20.86 -7.67 -5.26
CA GLY A 316 20.95 -8.78 -4.31
C GLY A 316 19.61 -9.16 -3.66
N ASP A 317 19.62 -10.23 -2.88
CA ASP A 317 18.43 -10.86 -2.30
C ASP A 317 17.68 -9.95 -1.29
N SER A 318 18.42 -9.07 -0.59
CA SER A 318 17.86 -8.09 0.36
C SER A 318 17.54 -6.72 -0.27
N VAL A 319 17.64 -6.60 -1.59
CA VAL A 319 17.39 -5.36 -2.35
C VAL A 319 16.12 -5.49 -3.14
N TRP A 320 15.30 -4.44 -3.14
CA TRP A 320 14.17 -4.31 -4.06
C TRP A 320 13.97 -2.87 -4.52
N PHE A 321 13.45 -2.70 -5.72
CA PHE A 321 13.20 -1.40 -6.33
C PHE A 321 11.72 -1.13 -6.49
N ALA A 322 11.29 0.11 -6.26
CA ALA A 322 9.96 0.56 -6.64
C ALA A 322 9.89 0.81 -8.14
N HIS A 323 8.73 0.57 -8.73
CA HIS A 323 8.32 0.84 -10.10
C HIS A 323 8.94 -0.07 -11.15
N SER A 324 10.22 0.06 -11.48
CA SER A 324 10.92 -0.72 -12.53
C SER A 324 10.14 -0.78 -13.85
N VAL A 325 9.66 0.39 -14.32
CA VAL A 325 8.83 0.52 -15.53
C VAL A 325 9.67 0.38 -16.79
N HIS A 326 10.80 1.10 -16.84
CA HIS A 326 11.68 1.19 -18.01
C HIS A 326 12.87 0.26 -17.85
N VAL A 327 12.60 -1.06 -17.86
CA VAL A 327 13.62 -2.11 -17.81
C VAL A 327 13.50 -3.01 -19.03
N ASN A 328 14.63 -3.41 -19.60
CA ASN A 328 14.70 -4.33 -20.73
C ASN A 328 14.82 -5.80 -20.28
N ASP A 329 14.83 -6.72 -21.24
CA ASP A 329 14.87 -8.16 -20.94
C ASP A 329 16.20 -8.59 -20.25
N GLU A 330 17.33 -7.96 -20.57
CA GLU A 330 18.63 -8.23 -19.92
C GLU A 330 18.62 -7.78 -18.46
N GLU A 331 18.04 -6.61 -18.17
CA GLU A 331 17.90 -6.06 -16.83
C GLU A 331 16.94 -6.91 -15.97
N VAL A 332 15.88 -7.45 -16.58
CA VAL A 332 14.99 -8.43 -15.92
C VAL A 332 15.76 -9.70 -15.55
N GLN A 333 16.62 -10.21 -16.44
CA GLN A 333 17.47 -11.38 -16.14
C GLN A 333 18.50 -11.08 -15.04
N LYS A 334 19.03 -9.85 -14.96
CA LYS A 334 19.89 -9.42 -13.84
C LYS A 334 19.14 -9.48 -12.52
N TYR A 335 17.90 -8.94 -12.45
CA TYR A 335 17.07 -9.03 -11.24
C TYR A 335 16.83 -10.48 -10.82
N ALA A 336 16.46 -11.35 -11.76
CA ALA A 336 16.23 -12.76 -11.48
C ALA A 336 17.50 -13.46 -10.95
N LYS A 337 18.65 -13.28 -11.62
CA LYS A 337 19.94 -13.88 -11.26
C LYS A 337 20.44 -13.43 -9.88
N THR A 338 20.28 -12.16 -9.56
CA THR A 338 20.71 -11.58 -8.29
C THR A 338 19.66 -11.72 -7.19
N ARG A 339 18.46 -12.22 -7.50
CA ARG A 339 17.30 -12.30 -6.61
C ARG A 339 16.82 -10.92 -6.10
N THR A 340 17.12 -9.86 -6.86
CA THR A 340 16.62 -8.50 -6.58
C THR A 340 15.10 -8.45 -6.77
N GLY A 341 14.39 -7.83 -5.82
CA GLY A 341 12.95 -7.73 -5.84
C GLY A 341 12.43 -6.48 -6.54
N VAL A 342 11.12 -6.46 -6.81
CA VAL A 342 10.39 -5.31 -7.37
C VAL A 342 9.11 -5.09 -6.59
N ALA A 343 8.86 -3.83 -6.19
CA ALA A 343 7.58 -3.34 -5.71
C ALA A 343 6.82 -2.70 -6.88
N HIS A 344 5.81 -3.38 -7.38
CA HIS A 344 4.99 -2.88 -8.48
C HIS A 344 3.91 -1.94 -7.98
N CYS A 345 3.88 -0.71 -8.50
CA CYS A 345 2.96 0.37 -8.11
C CYS A 345 2.11 0.80 -9.33
N PRO A 346 1.16 -0.03 -9.78
CA PRO A 346 0.50 0.16 -11.07
C PRO A 346 -0.29 1.46 -11.16
N SER A 347 -1.04 1.83 -10.13
CA SER A 347 -1.87 3.04 -10.15
C SER A 347 -1.01 4.31 -10.20
N SER A 348 0.04 4.39 -9.39
CA SER A 348 0.99 5.52 -9.41
C SER A 348 1.68 5.65 -10.78
N ASN A 349 2.17 4.54 -11.33
CA ASN A 349 2.80 4.54 -12.66
C ASN A 349 1.89 5.12 -13.75
N MET A 350 0.58 4.81 -13.70
CA MET A 350 -0.39 5.37 -14.63
C MET A 350 -0.68 6.84 -14.37
N ARG A 351 -0.93 7.18 -13.09
CA ARG A 351 -1.30 8.54 -12.70
C ARG A 351 -0.20 9.56 -13.05
N LEU A 352 1.06 9.17 -12.92
CA LEU A 352 2.22 10.01 -13.26
C LEU A 352 2.70 9.83 -14.71
N ALA A 353 1.95 9.06 -15.51
CA ALA A 353 2.29 8.75 -16.90
C ALA A 353 3.69 8.13 -17.05
N SER A 354 4.15 7.37 -16.06
CA SER A 354 5.45 6.69 -16.08
C SER A 354 5.46 5.54 -17.08
N GLY A 355 4.35 4.81 -17.21
CA GLY A 355 4.21 3.69 -18.15
C GLY A 355 3.73 2.40 -17.50
N ILE A 356 3.90 1.26 -18.18
CA ILE A 356 3.47 -0.07 -17.72
C ILE A 356 4.71 -0.94 -17.51
N ALA A 357 4.99 -1.32 -16.26
CA ALA A 357 6.09 -2.23 -15.94
C ALA A 357 5.85 -3.63 -16.50
N PRO A 358 6.89 -4.33 -17.01
CA PRO A 358 6.78 -5.65 -17.65
C PRO A 358 6.66 -6.79 -16.61
N ILE A 359 5.69 -6.70 -15.70
CA ILE A 359 5.56 -7.54 -14.50
C ILE A 359 5.38 -9.02 -14.83
N LYS A 360 4.65 -9.33 -15.91
CA LYS A 360 4.49 -10.74 -16.32
C LYS A 360 5.82 -11.35 -16.71
N LYS A 361 6.66 -10.63 -17.49
CA LYS A 361 8.03 -11.07 -17.85
C LYS A 361 8.90 -11.24 -16.62
N MET A 362 8.85 -10.31 -15.66
CA MET A 362 9.62 -10.39 -14.41
C MET A 362 9.25 -11.65 -13.62
N ARG A 363 7.94 -11.91 -13.45
CA ARG A 363 7.48 -13.12 -12.77
C ARG A 363 7.88 -14.40 -13.48
N ASP A 364 7.76 -14.44 -14.80
CA ASP A 364 8.15 -15.61 -15.61
C ASP A 364 9.65 -15.87 -15.54
N ALA A 365 10.47 -14.84 -15.40
CA ALA A 365 11.90 -14.95 -15.16
C ALA A 365 12.28 -15.32 -13.71
N GLY A 366 11.32 -15.39 -12.79
CA GLY A 366 11.56 -15.73 -11.38
C GLY A 366 11.98 -14.55 -10.50
N VAL A 367 11.79 -13.31 -10.95
CA VAL A 367 11.97 -12.11 -10.11
C VAL A 367 10.95 -12.10 -8.99
N LYS A 368 11.37 -11.78 -7.77
CA LYS A 368 10.46 -11.52 -6.64
C LYS A 368 9.66 -10.24 -6.93
N VAL A 369 8.34 -10.37 -7.05
CA VAL A 369 7.45 -9.22 -7.30
C VAL A 369 6.40 -9.14 -6.21
N GLY A 370 6.39 -8.01 -5.51
CA GLY A 370 5.33 -7.59 -4.60
C GLY A 370 4.53 -6.43 -5.18
N LEU A 371 3.45 -6.05 -4.49
CA LEU A 371 2.66 -4.87 -4.81
C LEU A 371 2.96 -3.75 -3.82
N GLY A 372 2.99 -2.51 -4.30
CA GLY A 372 3.03 -1.29 -3.52
C GLY A 372 1.87 -0.37 -3.88
N VAL A 373 1.22 0.21 -2.88
CA VAL A 373 0.19 1.22 -3.15
C VAL A 373 0.80 2.58 -3.51
N ASP A 374 2.10 2.80 -3.20
CA ASP A 374 2.79 4.07 -3.31
C ASP A 374 2.17 5.18 -2.43
N GLY A 375 2.67 6.40 -2.51
CA GLY A 375 2.16 7.51 -1.73
C GLY A 375 0.79 8.00 -2.17
N SER A 376 -0.01 8.48 -1.23
CA SER A 376 -1.36 8.98 -1.50
C SER A 376 -1.40 10.28 -2.31
N SER A 377 -0.26 10.83 -2.69
CA SER A 377 -0.20 11.96 -3.64
C SER A 377 0.02 11.51 -5.08
N SER A 378 0.34 10.23 -5.30
CA SER A 378 0.52 9.63 -6.63
C SER A 378 -0.47 8.50 -6.94
N ASN A 379 -1.04 7.85 -5.92
CA ASN A 379 -2.10 6.86 -6.10
C ASN A 379 -3.47 7.35 -5.58
N ASP A 380 -3.51 8.23 -4.62
CA ASP A 380 -4.74 8.75 -3.99
C ASP A 380 -5.64 7.67 -3.33
N CYS A 381 -5.22 6.39 -3.33
CA CYS A 381 -5.95 5.23 -2.79
C CYS A 381 -4.97 4.21 -2.19
N SER A 382 -5.08 3.92 -0.89
CA SER A 382 -4.23 2.93 -0.22
C SER A 382 -4.93 1.58 -0.06
N HIS A 383 -5.38 0.98 -1.19
CA HIS A 383 -6.13 -0.27 -1.20
C HIS A 383 -5.41 -1.35 -2.02
N LEU A 384 -4.73 -2.30 -1.36
CA LEU A 384 -3.82 -3.24 -2.03
C LEU A 384 -4.54 -4.23 -2.98
N LEU A 385 -5.82 -4.58 -2.74
CA LEU A 385 -6.60 -5.37 -3.71
C LEU A 385 -6.93 -4.56 -4.97
N ALA A 386 -7.04 -3.23 -4.87
CA ALA A 386 -7.21 -2.38 -6.05
C ALA A 386 -5.93 -2.40 -6.90
N GLU A 387 -4.76 -2.36 -6.27
CA GLU A 387 -3.47 -2.51 -6.96
C GLU A 387 -3.34 -3.89 -7.62
N ALA A 388 -3.75 -4.96 -6.94
CA ALA A 388 -3.77 -6.30 -7.51
C ALA A 388 -4.67 -6.40 -8.76
N ARG A 389 -5.85 -5.77 -8.72
CA ARG A 389 -6.75 -5.67 -9.89
C ARG A 389 -6.11 -4.87 -11.02
N MET A 390 -5.49 -3.73 -10.70
CA MET A 390 -4.85 -2.86 -11.67
C MET A 390 -3.65 -3.54 -12.35
N ALA A 391 -2.83 -4.25 -11.57
CA ALA A 391 -1.72 -5.06 -12.10
C ALA A 391 -2.21 -6.10 -13.11
N MET A 392 -3.34 -6.77 -12.84
CA MET A 392 -3.95 -7.71 -13.79
C MET A 392 -4.37 -7.03 -15.09
N LEU A 393 -5.08 -5.91 -14.99
CA LEU A 393 -5.64 -5.21 -16.16
C LEU A 393 -4.54 -4.63 -17.05
N LEU A 394 -3.50 -4.03 -16.45
CA LEU A 394 -2.38 -3.46 -17.18
C LEU A 394 -1.53 -4.54 -17.88
N ALA A 395 -1.25 -5.65 -17.20
CA ALA A 395 -0.55 -6.77 -17.83
C ALA A 395 -1.32 -7.31 -19.05
N ARG A 396 -2.65 -7.30 -19.02
CA ARG A 396 -3.51 -7.67 -20.15
C ARG A 396 -3.52 -6.62 -21.26
N THR A 397 -3.45 -5.33 -20.89
CA THR A 397 -3.33 -4.23 -21.86
C THR A 397 -2.03 -4.37 -22.67
N LEU A 398 -0.91 -4.78 -22.06
CA LEU A 398 0.32 -5.04 -22.80
C LEU A 398 0.17 -6.16 -23.84
N LEU A 399 -0.66 -7.17 -23.59
CA LEU A 399 -0.92 -8.25 -24.57
C LEU A 399 -1.61 -7.73 -25.85
N SER A 400 -2.43 -6.68 -25.75
CA SER A 400 -3.10 -6.07 -26.90
C SER A 400 -2.15 -5.31 -27.83
N GLN A 401 -0.95 -5.01 -27.38
CA GLN A 401 0.09 -4.34 -28.19
C GLN A 401 0.87 -5.31 -29.08
N ASN A 402 0.67 -6.63 -28.93
CA ASN A 402 1.25 -7.63 -29.83
C ASN A 402 0.61 -7.48 -31.22
N PRO A 403 1.40 -7.27 -32.29
CA PRO A 403 0.89 -7.14 -33.65
C PRO A 403 0.07 -8.35 -34.13
N GLU A 404 0.33 -9.53 -33.61
CA GLU A 404 -0.39 -10.78 -33.91
C GLU A 404 -1.66 -10.95 -33.04
N GLY A 405 -1.96 -9.96 -32.19
CA GLY A 405 -3.05 -10.04 -31.22
C GLY A 405 -2.65 -10.73 -29.91
N PRO A 406 -3.56 -10.76 -28.91
CA PRO A 406 -3.28 -11.40 -27.64
C PRO A 406 -3.11 -12.93 -27.81
N PRO A 407 -2.16 -13.55 -27.09
CA PRO A 407 -1.88 -14.97 -27.22
C PRO A 407 -3.08 -15.83 -26.75
N GLU A 408 -3.33 -16.93 -27.45
CA GLU A 408 -4.36 -17.92 -27.07
C GLU A 408 -3.97 -18.72 -25.82
N ASP A 409 -2.69 -18.91 -25.57
CA ASP A 409 -2.19 -19.63 -24.40
C ASP A 409 -2.54 -18.85 -23.10
N LYS A 410 -3.40 -19.46 -22.28
CA LYS A 410 -3.84 -18.88 -20.99
C LYS A 410 -2.69 -18.61 -20.01
N LYS A 411 -1.55 -19.30 -20.13
CA LYS A 411 -0.37 -19.08 -19.28
C LYS A 411 0.29 -17.72 -19.53
N SER A 412 0.10 -17.16 -20.72
CA SER A 412 0.60 -15.83 -21.08
C SER A 412 -0.20 -14.70 -20.39
N TRP A 413 -1.36 -15.00 -19.84
CA TRP A 413 -2.22 -14.03 -19.18
C TRP A 413 -1.91 -13.91 -17.69
N MET A 414 -1.99 -12.68 -17.17
CA MET A 414 -1.96 -12.47 -15.72
C MET A 414 -3.30 -12.90 -15.11
N SER A 415 -3.27 -13.91 -14.23
CA SER A 415 -4.46 -14.45 -13.56
C SER A 415 -4.77 -13.69 -12.27
N ALA A 416 -6.02 -13.75 -11.80
CA ALA A 416 -6.42 -13.20 -10.50
C ALA A 416 -5.59 -13.80 -9.34
N ARG A 417 -5.38 -15.13 -9.36
CA ARG A 417 -4.58 -15.82 -8.32
C ARG A 417 -3.12 -15.40 -8.35
N ALA A 418 -2.53 -15.16 -9.52
CA ALA A 418 -1.17 -14.62 -9.64
C ALA A 418 -1.06 -13.20 -9.03
N CYS A 419 -2.10 -12.38 -9.14
CA CYS A 419 -2.13 -11.06 -8.50
C CYS A 419 -2.29 -11.14 -6.98
N LEU A 420 -3.08 -12.09 -6.47
CA LEU A 420 -3.15 -12.37 -5.03
C LEU A 420 -1.82 -12.91 -4.50
N GLU A 421 -1.10 -13.73 -5.25
CA GLU A 421 0.26 -14.16 -4.88
C GLU A 421 1.22 -12.97 -4.76
N MET A 422 1.20 -12.01 -5.69
CA MET A 422 2.03 -10.80 -5.57
C MET A 422 1.68 -9.99 -4.32
N ALA A 423 0.40 -9.90 -3.97
CA ALA A 423 -0.08 -9.17 -2.81
C ALA A 423 0.20 -9.87 -1.46
N THR A 424 0.62 -11.14 -1.46
CA THR A 424 0.84 -11.98 -0.27
C THR A 424 2.25 -12.55 -0.24
N LEU A 425 2.45 -13.74 -0.84
CA LEU A 425 3.76 -14.42 -0.92
C LEU A 425 4.84 -13.59 -1.61
N GLY A 426 4.48 -12.93 -2.72
CA GLY A 426 5.40 -12.08 -3.47
C GLY A 426 5.89 -10.92 -2.62
N GLY A 427 4.97 -10.23 -1.94
CA GLY A 427 5.30 -9.15 -1.00
C GLY A 427 6.17 -9.65 0.15
N ALA A 428 5.84 -10.78 0.75
CA ALA A 428 6.65 -11.38 1.81
C ALA A 428 8.08 -11.71 1.31
N ALA A 429 8.20 -12.30 0.13
CA ALA A 429 9.51 -12.61 -0.48
C ALA A 429 10.34 -11.36 -0.79
N VAL A 430 9.70 -10.28 -1.25
CA VAL A 430 10.35 -8.97 -1.49
C VAL A 430 10.90 -8.39 -0.19
N LEU A 431 10.13 -8.45 0.91
CA LEU A 431 10.54 -7.95 2.22
C LEU A 431 11.44 -8.93 3.01
N GLY A 432 11.87 -10.04 2.39
CA GLY A 432 12.72 -11.04 3.05
C GLY A 432 12.04 -11.71 4.25
N ARG A 433 10.71 -12.00 4.15
CA ARG A 433 9.91 -12.64 5.20
C ARG A 433 9.45 -14.03 4.74
N ASP A 434 9.74 -15.04 5.55
CA ASP A 434 9.30 -16.43 5.37
C ASP A 434 8.21 -16.85 6.38
N ASP A 435 7.99 -16.02 7.39
CA ASP A 435 7.08 -16.25 8.50
C ASP A 435 5.66 -15.68 8.30
N ILE A 436 5.39 -15.04 7.14
CA ILE A 436 4.09 -14.47 6.72
C ILE A 436 3.80 -14.80 5.24
N GLY A 437 2.70 -14.27 4.71
CA GLY A 437 2.34 -14.35 3.28
C GLY A 437 1.58 -15.61 2.88
N SER A 438 1.48 -16.61 3.77
CA SER A 438 0.63 -17.79 3.59
C SER A 438 0.08 -18.26 4.94
N LEU A 439 -1.01 -19.03 4.90
CA LEU A 439 -1.62 -19.65 6.09
C LEU A 439 -1.14 -21.08 6.19
N GLU A 440 -0.07 -21.28 6.94
CA GLU A 440 0.59 -22.57 7.15
C GLU A 440 0.99 -22.74 8.62
N PRO A 441 0.96 -23.98 9.16
CA PRO A 441 1.48 -24.23 10.50
C PRO A 441 2.91 -23.72 10.68
N GLY A 442 3.16 -23.02 11.78
CA GLY A 442 4.45 -22.39 12.12
C GLY A 442 4.56 -20.93 11.71
N LYS A 443 3.75 -20.43 10.78
CA LYS A 443 3.73 -19.03 10.38
C LYS A 443 2.94 -18.15 11.34
N ARG A 444 3.14 -16.83 11.21
CA ARG A 444 2.37 -15.85 12.01
C ARG A 444 0.93 -15.77 11.56
N ALA A 445 0.04 -15.54 12.51
CA ALA A 445 -1.38 -15.40 12.27
C ALA A 445 -1.70 -13.98 11.75
N ASP A 446 -1.25 -13.71 10.52
CA ASP A 446 -1.53 -12.50 9.77
C ASP A 446 -2.52 -12.88 8.65
N PHE A 447 -3.79 -12.47 8.80
CA PHE A 447 -4.83 -12.78 7.83
C PHE A 447 -5.90 -11.69 7.77
N PHE A 448 -6.67 -11.69 6.70
CA PHE A 448 -7.85 -10.84 6.58
C PHE A 448 -9.03 -11.63 6.03
N SER A 449 -10.23 -11.07 6.16
CA SER A 449 -11.42 -11.63 5.56
C SER A 449 -12.25 -10.58 4.83
N VAL A 450 -12.94 -11.01 3.78
CA VAL A 450 -13.88 -10.19 3.00
C VAL A 450 -15.24 -10.89 2.96
N ASN A 451 -16.31 -10.13 3.23
CA ASN A 451 -17.67 -10.64 3.10
C ASN A 451 -18.01 -10.84 1.62
N ALA A 452 -18.31 -12.09 1.23
CA ALA A 452 -18.68 -12.43 -0.13
C ALA A 452 -20.15 -12.11 -0.48
N ASN A 453 -21.00 -11.86 0.54
CA ASN A 453 -22.41 -11.52 0.38
C ASN A 453 -22.61 -10.02 0.18
N GLN A 454 -22.04 -9.48 -0.89
CA GLN A 454 -22.13 -8.06 -1.26
C GLN A 454 -22.61 -7.93 -2.70
N VAL A 455 -23.28 -6.82 -3.02
CA VAL A 455 -23.77 -6.56 -4.37
C VAL A 455 -22.67 -6.60 -5.43
N SER A 456 -21.48 -6.12 -5.09
CA SER A 456 -20.30 -6.11 -5.97
C SER A 456 -19.80 -7.50 -6.35
N PHE A 457 -20.09 -8.54 -5.55
CA PHE A 457 -19.68 -9.93 -5.79
C PHE A 457 -20.84 -10.80 -6.29
N SER A 458 -22.05 -10.24 -6.42
CA SER A 458 -23.25 -10.98 -6.82
C SER A 458 -23.03 -11.70 -8.15
N GLY A 459 -23.37 -12.97 -8.20
CA GLY A 459 -23.10 -13.86 -9.34
C GLY A 459 -21.69 -14.43 -9.34
N GLY A 460 -20.66 -13.58 -9.28
CA GLY A 460 -19.24 -14.00 -9.30
C GLY A 460 -18.83 -14.87 -8.14
N SER A 461 -19.20 -14.50 -6.90
CA SER A 461 -18.86 -15.24 -5.70
C SER A 461 -19.47 -16.65 -5.60
N MET A 462 -20.48 -16.93 -6.39
CA MET A 462 -21.08 -18.26 -6.47
C MET A 462 -20.31 -19.21 -7.41
N VAL A 463 -19.54 -18.67 -8.35
CA VAL A 463 -18.81 -19.43 -9.37
C VAL A 463 -17.33 -19.56 -9.00
N ASP A 464 -16.65 -18.43 -8.83
CA ASP A 464 -15.25 -18.36 -8.38
C ASP A 464 -15.09 -17.19 -7.37
N PRO A 465 -15.36 -17.46 -6.10
CA PRO A 465 -15.29 -16.43 -5.06
C PRO A 465 -13.89 -15.83 -4.91
N VAL A 466 -12.84 -16.61 -5.13
CA VAL A 466 -11.44 -16.14 -4.99
C VAL A 466 -11.09 -15.17 -6.13
N ALA A 467 -11.42 -15.52 -7.37
CA ALA A 467 -11.18 -14.63 -8.50
C ALA A 467 -12.01 -13.34 -8.41
N SER A 468 -13.20 -13.39 -7.78
CA SER A 468 -14.07 -12.22 -7.59
C SER A 468 -13.40 -11.11 -6.80
N LEU A 469 -12.45 -11.42 -5.89
CA LEU A 469 -11.66 -10.41 -5.16
C LEU A 469 -10.87 -9.48 -6.08
N ILE A 470 -10.50 -9.96 -7.27
CA ILE A 470 -9.67 -9.22 -8.22
C ILE A 470 -10.50 -8.70 -9.42
N PHE A 471 -11.45 -9.50 -9.91
CA PHE A 471 -12.28 -9.08 -11.06
C PHE A 471 -13.33 -8.06 -10.71
N CYS A 472 -13.90 -8.15 -9.51
CA CYS A 472 -14.93 -7.24 -9.03
C CYS A 472 -14.33 -5.98 -8.38
N THR A 473 -15.18 -5.02 -8.01
CA THR A 473 -14.74 -3.85 -7.25
C THR A 473 -14.17 -4.28 -5.90
N PRO A 474 -12.94 -3.89 -5.56
CA PRO A 474 -12.33 -4.21 -4.28
C PRO A 474 -13.18 -3.75 -3.10
N GLN A 475 -13.24 -4.57 -2.06
CA GLN A 475 -14.02 -4.32 -0.85
C GLN A 475 -13.12 -4.27 0.37
N ASN A 476 -13.49 -3.49 1.35
CA ASN A 476 -12.80 -3.45 2.63
C ASN A 476 -12.89 -4.80 3.35
N ALA A 477 -11.89 -5.08 4.16
CA ALA A 477 -11.84 -6.25 5.03
C ALA A 477 -12.93 -6.18 6.10
N ALA A 478 -13.61 -7.29 6.32
CA ALA A 478 -14.48 -7.45 7.47
C ALA A 478 -13.66 -7.67 8.76
N TYR A 479 -12.58 -8.42 8.64
CA TYR A 479 -11.59 -8.62 9.71
C TYR A 479 -10.18 -8.49 9.13
N THR A 480 -9.29 -7.87 9.90
CA THR A 480 -7.83 -7.91 9.70
C THR A 480 -7.19 -8.27 11.01
N VAL A 481 -6.41 -9.33 11.00
CA VAL A 481 -5.74 -9.91 12.18
C VAL A 481 -4.24 -9.90 11.92
N ILE A 482 -3.48 -9.36 12.88
CA ILE A 482 -2.02 -9.26 12.80
C ILE A 482 -1.41 -9.87 14.06
N ASP A 483 -0.53 -10.85 13.87
CA ASP A 483 0.10 -11.56 14.99
C ASP A 483 -0.93 -12.13 15.99
N GLY A 484 -2.10 -12.55 15.47
CA GLY A 484 -3.22 -13.05 16.27
C GLY A 484 -4.04 -11.96 16.99
N ARG A 485 -3.76 -10.66 16.77
CA ARG A 485 -4.56 -9.55 17.30
C ARG A 485 -5.55 -9.05 16.26
N VAL A 486 -6.79 -8.82 16.66
CA VAL A 486 -7.82 -8.23 15.80
C VAL A 486 -7.60 -6.73 15.70
N ILE A 487 -7.26 -6.24 14.51
CA ILE A 487 -7.02 -4.82 14.21
C ILE A 487 -8.25 -4.21 13.55
N VAL A 488 -8.89 -4.94 12.62
CA VAL A 488 -10.18 -4.57 12.02
C VAL A 488 -11.21 -5.61 12.42
N LYS A 489 -12.38 -5.16 12.87
CA LYS A 489 -13.51 -6.00 13.25
C LYS A 489 -14.79 -5.44 12.64
N ASN A 490 -15.52 -6.27 11.89
CA ASN A 490 -16.75 -5.87 11.20
C ASN A 490 -16.58 -4.59 10.36
N GLY A 491 -15.42 -4.44 9.67
CA GLY A 491 -15.10 -3.28 8.86
C GLY A 491 -14.71 -2.00 9.63
N ASN A 492 -14.49 -2.10 10.95
CA ASN A 492 -14.10 -0.96 11.78
C ASN A 492 -12.70 -1.17 12.37
N ILE A 493 -11.91 -0.11 12.42
CA ILE A 493 -10.61 -0.09 13.12
C ILE A 493 -10.85 -0.12 14.64
N GLU A 494 -10.19 -1.05 15.33
CA GLU A 494 -10.31 -1.22 16.78
C GLU A 494 -9.26 -0.42 17.56
N THR A 495 -8.19 0.02 16.89
CA THR A 495 -6.98 0.59 17.52
C THR A 495 -6.84 2.10 17.37
N LEU A 496 -7.76 2.75 16.67
CA LEU A 496 -7.77 4.18 16.42
C LEU A 496 -9.19 4.74 16.48
N ASP A 497 -9.36 5.94 17.01
CA ASP A 497 -10.59 6.74 16.81
C ASP A 497 -10.50 7.40 15.42
N LEU A 498 -10.90 6.64 14.40
CA LEU A 498 -10.73 7.03 13.00
C LEU A 498 -11.47 8.33 12.64
N PRO A 499 -12.72 8.61 13.07
CA PRO A 499 -13.38 9.89 12.81
C PRO A 499 -12.59 11.10 13.30
N ILE A 500 -12.07 11.04 14.52
CA ILE A 500 -11.27 12.13 15.11
C ILE A 500 -9.94 12.29 14.34
N ALA A 501 -9.27 11.17 14.00
CA ALA A 501 -8.03 11.22 13.24
C ALA A 501 -8.23 11.84 11.85
N ILE A 502 -9.31 11.49 11.14
CA ILE A 502 -9.68 12.07 9.84
C ILE A 502 -9.94 13.57 9.96
N GLU A 503 -10.70 14.03 10.96
CA GLU A 503 -10.99 15.46 11.17
C GLU A 503 -9.70 16.25 11.36
N LYS A 504 -8.81 15.77 12.25
CA LYS A 504 -7.51 16.41 12.52
C LYS A 504 -6.63 16.42 11.27
N LEU A 505 -6.52 15.30 10.54
CA LEU A 505 -5.74 15.22 9.31
C LEU A 505 -6.26 16.21 8.27
N ASN A 506 -7.58 16.28 8.04
CA ASN A 506 -8.18 17.21 7.08
C ASN A 506 -7.86 18.68 7.42
N LYS A 507 -7.81 19.04 8.71
CA LYS A 507 -7.43 20.39 9.15
C LYS A 507 -5.95 20.68 8.82
N ILE A 508 -5.06 19.78 9.17
CA ILE A 508 -3.61 19.94 8.96
C ILE A 508 -3.26 19.90 7.47
N SER A 509 -3.87 19.00 6.68
CA SER A 509 -3.66 18.92 5.23
C SER A 509 -3.96 20.25 4.53
N ARG A 510 -5.04 20.93 4.93
CA ARG A 510 -5.34 22.29 4.39
C ARG A 510 -4.23 23.29 4.71
N GLN A 511 -3.64 23.23 5.91
CA GLN A 511 -2.54 24.12 6.29
C GLN A 511 -1.27 23.83 5.47
N VAL A 512 -0.95 22.54 5.29
CA VAL A 512 0.23 22.11 4.51
C VAL A 512 0.10 22.47 3.03
N MET A 513 -1.09 22.36 2.44
CA MET A 513 -1.31 22.63 1.01
C MET A 513 -1.51 24.11 0.68
N ASN A 514 -2.06 24.93 1.58
CA ASN A 514 -2.44 26.32 1.30
C ASN A 514 -1.44 27.37 1.83
N ALA A 515 -0.38 26.98 2.52
CA ALA A 515 0.60 27.91 3.11
C ALA A 515 1.66 28.40 2.12
#